data_e192e7b2493df6f6aed7566c69722541
#
_entry.id   e192e7b2493df6f6aed7566c69722541
#
_cell.length_a   1.000
_cell.length_b   1.000
_cell.length_c   1.000
_cell.angle_alpha   90.00
_cell.angle_beta   90.00
_cell.angle_gamma   90.00
#
_symmetry.space_group_name_H-M   'P 1'
#
loop_
_entity.id
_entity.type
_entity.pdbx_description
1 polymer ?
#
loop_
_entity_poly.entity_id
_entity_poly.type
_entity_poly.pdbx_seq_one_letter_code
_entity_poly.pdbx_strand_id
1 'polypeptide(L)'
;MKVSVSSYSFSQYIRAGKMTQFDTVAKAKEMGFDAIEFTDIDGKGDLELQKENARKIRAEADRVGIEINAYTIGANLYNDDQAAMDAEVERLKGQVDVAKILGAKVMRHDVCYTLSKTGNGRSFDRMLPFIAANARKVTEYAETQGIKTCTENHGYIAQDSDRVERLVNAVAHDNYGLLVDMGNFICADENPATAVSRVAPYAVHAHIKDMRVRPEPTESCKSMTRGGNFFCGTVVGEGDVPVKKCLQILKRAGYDDFVSLEYEGPEDCIDGIARGLANIRRFLEELI
;
A
#
# COMPACT_ATOMS: atom_id res chain seq x y z
N MET A 1 -6.54 -16.56 -4.13
CA MET A 1 -6.46 -15.11 -3.83
C MET A 1 -7.80 -14.46 -4.13
N LYS A 2 -8.26 -13.52 -3.29
CA LYS A 2 -9.42 -12.65 -3.50
C LYS A 2 -8.97 -11.29 -4.05
N VAL A 3 -9.85 -10.57 -4.76
CA VAL A 3 -9.49 -9.29 -5.37
C VAL A 3 -10.17 -8.14 -4.62
N SER A 4 -9.38 -7.25 -4.05
CA SER A 4 -9.85 -5.99 -3.49
C SER A 4 -9.46 -4.79 -4.37
N VAL A 5 -10.00 -3.62 -4.04
CA VAL A 5 -9.60 -2.35 -4.66
C VAL A 5 -9.20 -1.36 -3.58
N SER A 6 -8.11 -0.64 -3.81
CA SER A 6 -7.75 0.50 -2.95
C SER A 6 -8.68 1.68 -3.23
N SER A 7 -9.20 2.31 -2.18
CA SER A 7 -10.00 3.55 -2.28
C SER A 7 -9.23 4.66 -2.99
N TYR A 8 -7.90 4.61 -2.95
CA TYR A 8 -7.02 5.53 -3.68
C TYR A 8 -7.24 5.47 -5.21
N SER A 9 -7.61 4.31 -5.75
CA SER A 9 -7.92 4.14 -7.19
C SER A 9 -9.04 5.07 -7.68
N PHE A 10 -9.93 5.50 -6.78
CA PHE A 10 -11.04 6.42 -7.09
C PHE A 10 -10.66 7.90 -6.90
N SER A 11 -9.40 8.21 -6.59
CA SER A 11 -8.96 9.58 -6.24
C SER A 11 -9.18 10.61 -7.35
N GLN A 12 -9.22 10.20 -8.63
CA GLN A 12 -9.58 11.07 -9.76
C GLN A 12 -11.01 11.61 -9.59
N TYR A 13 -11.98 10.75 -9.26
CA TYR A 13 -13.38 11.13 -9.07
C TYR A 13 -13.60 11.87 -7.74
N ILE A 14 -12.89 11.47 -6.68
CA ILE A 14 -12.95 12.15 -5.38
C ILE A 14 -12.44 13.59 -5.52
N ARG A 15 -11.27 13.80 -6.14
CA ARG A 15 -10.72 15.14 -6.39
C ARG A 15 -11.59 15.99 -7.30
N ALA A 16 -12.31 15.38 -8.24
CA ALA A 16 -13.25 16.08 -9.12
C ALA A 16 -14.63 16.34 -8.46
N GLY A 17 -14.83 15.96 -7.20
CA GLY A 17 -16.11 16.10 -6.51
C GLY A 17 -17.25 15.24 -7.06
N LYS A 18 -16.93 14.23 -7.87
CA LYS A 18 -17.92 13.30 -8.45
C LYS A 18 -18.26 12.13 -7.51
N MET A 19 -17.46 11.93 -6.49
CA MET A 19 -17.55 10.83 -5.50
C MET A 19 -16.93 11.28 -4.19
N THR A 20 -17.46 10.83 -3.07
CA THR A 20 -16.82 10.94 -1.75
C THR A 20 -16.07 9.65 -1.44
N GLN A 21 -15.20 9.68 -0.42
CA GLN A 21 -14.54 8.47 0.07
C GLN A 21 -15.57 7.43 0.54
N PHE A 22 -16.68 7.86 1.14
CA PHE A 22 -17.77 6.99 1.57
C PHE A 22 -18.43 6.25 0.39
N ASP A 23 -18.65 6.93 -0.75
CA ASP A 23 -19.29 6.34 -1.94
C ASP A 23 -18.45 5.21 -2.57
N THR A 24 -17.14 5.18 -2.31
CA THR A 24 -16.26 4.13 -2.85
C THR A 24 -16.64 2.74 -2.36
N VAL A 25 -17.25 2.62 -1.18
CA VAL A 25 -17.70 1.34 -0.61
C VAL A 25 -18.75 0.67 -1.52
N ALA A 26 -19.82 1.40 -1.80
CA ALA A 26 -20.89 0.91 -2.67
C ALA A 26 -20.39 0.69 -4.10
N LYS A 27 -19.51 1.57 -4.61
CA LYS A 27 -18.93 1.46 -5.95
C LYS A 27 -18.04 0.22 -6.07
N ALA A 28 -17.19 -0.08 -5.11
CA ALA A 28 -16.38 -1.31 -5.12
C ALA A 28 -17.27 -2.57 -5.18
N LYS A 29 -18.35 -2.60 -4.40
CA LYS A 29 -19.32 -3.71 -4.44
C LYS A 29 -20.01 -3.81 -5.79
N GLU A 30 -20.50 -2.69 -6.35
CA GLU A 30 -21.13 -2.62 -7.67
C GLU A 30 -20.20 -3.15 -8.78
N MET A 31 -18.91 -2.80 -8.73
CA MET A 31 -17.89 -3.27 -9.67
C MET A 31 -17.54 -4.74 -9.50
N GLY A 32 -17.98 -5.37 -8.41
CA GLY A 32 -17.83 -6.80 -8.14
C GLY A 32 -16.54 -7.17 -7.43
N PHE A 33 -15.88 -6.27 -6.73
CA PHE A 33 -14.74 -6.61 -5.85
C PHE A 33 -15.18 -7.43 -4.65
N ASP A 34 -14.27 -8.29 -4.15
CA ASP A 34 -14.48 -9.09 -2.94
C ASP A 34 -14.34 -8.24 -1.67
N ALA A 35 -13.49 -7.21 -1.72
CA ALA A 35 -13.23 -6.30 -0.61
C ALA A 35 -12.81 -4.90 -1.13
N ILE A 36 -12.77 -3.94 -0.20
CA ILE A 36 -12.17 -2.62 -0.39
C ILE A 36 -11.10 -2.37 0.66
N GLU A 37 -10.02 -1.71 0.26
CA GLU A 37 -8.99 -1.19 1.13
C GLU A 37 -9.12 0.33 1.24
N PHE A 38 -8.91 0.87 2.43
CA PHE A 38 -8.92 2.32 2.62
C PHE A 38 -7.52 2.89 2.75
N THR A 39 -7.22 3.92 1.95
CA THR A 39 -6.01 4.73 2.05
C THR A 39 -6.38 6.04 2.71
N ASP A 40 -5.81 6.30 3.89
CA ASP A 40 -6.19 7.39 4.79
C ASP A 40 -7.72 7.49 4.99
N ILE A 41 -8.16 8.03 6.10
CA ILE A 41 -9.57 8.34 6.33
C ILE A 41 -9.72 9.86 6.43
N ASP A 42 -10.78 10.40 5.82
CA ASP A 42 -11.10 11.81 5.88
C ASP A 42 -11.14 12.31 7.34
N GLY A 43 -10.62 13.52 7.56
CA GLY A 43 -10.44 14.09 8.90
C GLY A 43 -8.98 14.11 9.35
N LYS A 44 -8.02 14.12 8.41
CA LYS A 44 -6.59 14.14 8.72
C LYS A 44 -6.24 15.22 9.76
N GLY A 45 -5.54 14.78 10.81
CA GLY A 45 -5.16 15.64 11.94
C GLY A 45 -6.18 15.66 13.10
N ASP A 46 -7.38 15.11 12.90
CA ASP A 46 -8.40 14.94 13.95
C ASP A 46 -8.75 13.44 14.07
N LEU A 47 -8.16 12.79 15.07
CA LEU A 47 -8.32 11.35 15.28
C LEU A 47 -9.77 10.95 15.58
N GLU A 48 -10.51 11.77 16.33
CA GLU A 48 -11.90 11.44 16.67
C GLU A 48 -12.82 11.58 15.46
N LEU A 49 -12.59 12.58 14.61
CA LEU A 49 -13.30 12.71 13.33
C LEU A 49 -12.97 11.52 12.39
N GLN A 50 -11.71 11.09 12.33
CA GLN A 50 -11.34 9.89 11.57
C GLN A 50 -12.04 8.63 12.10
N LYS A 51 -12.10 8.45 13.42
CA LYS A 51 -12.84 7.34 14.04
C LYS A 51 -14.34 7.39 13.74
N GLU A 52 -14.95 8.59 13.74
CA GLU A 52 -16.36 8.76 13.37
C GLU A 52 -16.59 8.38 11.90
N ASN A 53 -15.75 8.86 10.99
CA ASN A 53 -15.84 8.53 9.57
C ASN A 53 -15.59 7.03 9.32
N ALA A 54 -14.65 6.42 10.04
CA ALA A 54 -14.41 4.97 9.98
C ALA A 54 -15.65 4.16 10.40
N ARG A 55 -16.39 4.60 11.43
CA ARG A 55 -17.66 3.95 11.83
C ARG A 55 -18.73 4.05 10.73
N LYS A 56 -18.84 5.21 10.07
CA LYS A 56 -19.77 5.40 8.93
C LYS A 56 -19.40 4.49 7.76
N ILE A 57 -18.12 4.44 7.40
CA ILE A 57 -17.59 3.56 6.34
C ILE A 57 -17.84 2.09 6.68
N ARG A 58 -17.57 1.68 7.91
CA ARG A 58 -17.82 0.31 8.36
C ARG A 58 -19.31 -0.06 8.25
N ALA A 59 -20.20 0.82 8.73
CA ALA A 59 -21.64 0.60 8.63
C ALA A 59 -22.13 0.46 7.18
N GLU A 60 -21.56 1.25 6.26
CA GLU A 60 -21.88 1.14 4.83
C GLU A 60 -21.35 -0.18 4.24
N ALA A 61 -20.14 -0.58 4.60
CA ALA A 61 -19.58 -1.86 4.16
C ALA A 61 -20.45 -3.05 4.61
N ASP A 62 -20.94 -3.00 5.86
CA ASP A 62 -21.86 -4.00 6.38
C ASP A 62 -23.21 -3.98 5.64
N ARG A 63 -23.74 -2.79 5.32
CA ARG A 63 -25.00 -2.61 4.61
C ARG A 63 -24.95 -3.20 3.18
N VAL A 64 -23.85 -2.96 2.44
CA VAL A 64 -23.72 -3.46 1.07
C VAL A 64 -23.12 -4.86 0.99
N GLY A 65 -22.62 -5.39 2.10
CA GLY A 65 -22.02 -6.72 2.18
C GLY A 65 -20.68 -6.82 1.45
N ILE A 66 -19.73 -5.89 1.74
CA ILE A 66 -18.35 -5.94 1.26
C ILE A 66 -17.38 -5.94 2.45
N GLU A 67 -16.29 -6.68 2.35
CA GLU A 67 -15.24 -6.71 3.39
C GLU A 67 -14.34 -5.47 3.27
N ILE A 68 -13.87 -4.93 4.41
CA ILE A 68 -12.75 -3.98 4.46
C ILE A 68 -11.52 -4.78 4.87
N ASN A 69 -10.62 -5.07 3.92
CA ASN A 69 -9.51 -5.99 4.13
C ASN A 69 -8.26 -5.34 4.73
N ALA A 70 -7.98 -4.08 4.38
CA ALA A 70 -6.79 -3.37 4.85
C ALA A 70 -7.05 -1.88 5.03
N TYR A 71 -6.17 -1.26 5.84
CA TYR A 71 -6.06 0.19 6.01
C TYR A 71 -4.62 0.63 5.78
N THR A 72 -4.40 1.57 4.87
CA THR A 72 -3.07 2.02 4.46
C THR A 72 -2.88 3.51 4.75
N ILE A 73 -1.76 3.88 5.34
CA ILE A 73 -1.48 5.26 5.75
C ILE A 73 -0.04 5.66 5.51
N GLY A 74 0.16 6.96 5.31
CA GLY A 74 1.49 7.54 5.30
C GLY A 74 2.08 7.65 6.70
N ALA A 75 3.41 7.43 6.82
CA ALA A 75 4.14 7.58 8.08
C ALA A 75 5.61 7.95 7.84
N ASN A 76 6.22 8.61 8.84
CA ASN A 76 7.64 8.88 8.85
C ASN A 76 8.21 8.55 10.23
N LEU A 77 8.77 7.36 10.36
CA LEU A 77 9.27 6.80 11.63
C LEU A 77 10.70 7.22 11.98
N TYR A 78 11.31 8.07 11.16
CA TYR A 78 12.61 8.66 11.44
C TYR A 78 12.54 10.19 11.47
N ASN A 79 13.09 10.77 12.52
CA ASN A 79 13.38 12.19 12.65
C ASN A 79 14.69 12.34 13.44
N ASP A 80 15.43 13.45 13.26
CA ASP A 80 16.60 13.76 14.10
C ASP A 80 16.17 14.16 15.54
N ASP A 81 14.90 14.53 15.74
CA ASP A 81 14.29 14.80 17.05
C ASP A 81 13.55 13.56 17.59
N GLN A 82 13.96 13.10 18.77
CA GLN A 82 13.35 11.95 19.44
C GLN A 82 11.88 12.20 19.79
N ALA A 83 11.51 13.41 20.23
CA ALA A 83 10.13 13.72 20.59
C ALA A 83 9.19 13.65 19.36
N ALA A 84 9.69 14.04 18.19
CA ALA A 84 8.94 13.91 16.93
C ALA A 84 8.75 12.44 16.54
N MET A 85 9.75 11.58 16.75
CA MET A 85 9.60 10.14 16.51
C MET A 85 8.60 9.50 17.47
N ASP A 86 8.64 9.85 18.76
CA ASP A 86 7.71 9.32 19.77
C ASP A 86 6.27 9.78 19.47
N ALA A 87 6.09 11.04 19.06
CA ALA A 87 4.77 11.56 18.65
C ALA A 87 4.21 10.82 17.43
N GLU A 88 5.06 10.47 16.44
CA GLU A 88 4.63 9.70 15.28
C GLU A 88 4.22 8.27 15.64
N VAL A 89 4.92 7.63 16.56
CA VAL A 89 4.52 6.31 17.10
C VAL A 89 3.15 6.38 17.77
N GLU A 90 2.89 7.40 18.60
CA GLU A 90 1.57 7.56 19.25
C GLU A 90 0.47 7.88 18.22
N ARG A 91 0.75 8.69 17.20
CA ARG A 91 -0.17 8.92 16.08
C ARG A 91 -0.54 7.59 15.39
N LEU A 92 0.45 6.76 15.09
CA LEU A 92 0.22 5.46 14.43
C LEU A 92 -0.57 4.49 15.31
N LYS A 93 -0.38 4.48 16.62
CA LYS A 93 -1.24 3.70 17.54
C LYS A 93 -2.69 4.15 17.45
N GLY A 94 -2.94 5.45 17.37
CA GLY A 94 -4.30 5.97 17.11
C GLY A 94 -4.86 5.50 15.76
N GLN A 95 -4.02 5.36 14.73
CA GLN A 95 -4.44 4.82 13.44
C GLN A 95 -4.72 3.31 13.48
N VAL A 96 -4.05 2.56 14.35
CA VAL A 96 -4.44 1.16 14.64
C VAL A 96 -5.87 1.07 15.18
N ASP A 97 -6.27 2.02 16.05
CA ASP A 97 -7.66 2.07 16.54
C ASP A 97 -8.65 2.34 15.39
N VAL A 98 -8.28 3.21 14.43
CA VAL A 98 -9.08 3.46 13.22
C VAL A 98 -9.20 2.17 12.38
N ALA A 99 -8.10 1.45 12.15
CA ALA A 99 -8.10 0.17 11.44
C ALA A 99 -9.04 -0.85 12.11
N LYS A 100 -9.02 -0.90 13.44
CA LYS A 100 -9.92 -1.77 14.24
C LYS A 100 -11.38 -1.40 14.03
N ILE A 101 -11.73 -0.13 14.05
CA ILE A 101 -13.09 0.37 13.81
C ILE A 101 -13.56 0.02 12.41
N LEU A 102 -12.69 0.16 11.39
CA LEU A 102 -12.97 -0.27 10.02
C LEU A 102 -13.19 -1.78 9.91
N GLY A 103 -12.69 -2.57 10.86
CA GLY A 103 -12.69 -4.03 10.80
C GLY A 103 -11.59 -4.60 9.91
N ALA A 104 -10.61 -3.77 9.52
CA ALA A 104 -9.45 -4.21 8.76
C ALA A 104 -8.56 -5.16 9.58
N LYS A 105 -7.99 -6.16 8.92
CA LYS A 105 -7.07 -7.13 9.54
C LYS A 105 -5.61 -6.72 9.44
N VAL A 106 -5.30 -5.89 8.45
CA VAL A 106 -3.96 -5.42 8.15
C VAL A 106 -3.96 -3.89 8.14
N MET A 107 -2.94 -3.30 8.77
CA MET A 107 -2.63 -1.89 8.65
C MET A 107 -1.23 -1.71 8.06
N ARG A 108 -1.16 -1.11 6.87
CA ARG A 108 0.11 -0.70 6.28
C ARG A 108 0.44 0.73 6.69
N HIS A 109 1.68 0.97 7.04
CA HIS A 109 2.23 2.31 7.21
C HIS A 109 3.55 2.45 6.47
N ASP A 110 3.82 3.65 5.93
CA ASP A 110 5.15 3.98 5.43
C ASP A 110 6.16 4.08 6.58
N VAL A 111 7.42 4.29 6.23
CA VAL A 111 8.48 4.39 7.24
C VAL A 111 9.37 5.62 7.08
N CYS A 112 9.65 6.05 5.85
CA CYS A 112 10.38 7.28 5.57
C CYS A 112 10.27 7.66 4.10
N TYR A 113 10.32 8.98 3.81
CA TYR A 113 10.19 9.51 2.44
C TYR A 113 11.45 10.17 1.91
N THR A 114 12.32 10.67 2.78
CA THR A 114 13.48 11.48 2.37
C THR A 114 14.71 11.14 3.17
N LEU A 115 15.87 11.32 2.52
CA LEU A 115 17.16 11.38 3.20
C LEU A 115 17.46 12.83 3.61
N SER A 116 18.04 13.02 4.79
CA SER A 116 18.56 14.33 5.19
C SER A 116 20.00 14.53 4.71
N LYS A 117 20.49 15.78 4.76
CA LYS A 117 21.89 16.08 4.40
C LYS A 117 22.87 15.84 5.56
N THR A 118 22.39 15.61 6.77
CA THR A 118 23.16 15.52 8.00
C THR A 118 22.73 14.36 8.87
N GLY A 119 23.47 14.05 9.89
CA GLY A 119 23.10 13.06 10.91
C GLY A 119 22.91 11.64 10.35
N ASN A 120 22.06 10.90 11.02
CA ASN A 120 21.69 9.53 10.62
C ASN A 120 20.77 9.50 9.38
N GLY A 121 20.01 10.56 9.14
CA GLY A 121 19.13 10.68 7.99
C GLY A 121 19.82 10.69 6.62
N ARG A 122 21.15 10.73 6.57
CA ARG A 122 21.94 10.65 5.33
C ARG A 122 21.92 9.28 4.66
N SER A 123 21.52 8.24 5.37
CA SER A 123 21.61 6.87 4.89
C SER A 123 20.47 6.03 5.45
N PHE A 124 19.86 5.22 4.60
CA PHE A 124 18.88 4.24 5.04
C PHE A 124 19.44 3.34 6.17
N ASP A 125 20.67 2.87 6.04
CA ASP A 125 21.30 1.98 7.01
C ASP A 125 21.45 2.61 8.41
N ARG A 126 21.70 3.94 8.44
CA ARG A 126 21.79 4.68 9.71
C ARG A 126 20.43 4.94 10.33
N MET A 127 19.39 5.14 9.50
CA MET A 127 18.01 5.33 9.95
C MET A 127 17.37 4.00 10.38
N LEU A 128 17.77 2.89 9.77
CA LEU A 128 17.14 1.58 9.93
C LEU A 128 16.93 1.15 11.39
N PRO A 129 17.89 1.27 12.32
CA PRO A 129 17.67 0.89 13.72
C PRO A 129 16.55 1.68 14.39
N PHE A 130 16.43 2.97 14.11
CA PHE A 130 15.39 3.85 14.66
C PHE A 130 14.03 3.53 14.06
N ILE A 131 13.96 3.40 12.73
CA ILE A 131 12.75 3.02 12.00
C ILE A 131 12.22 1.67 12.51
N ALA A 132 13.10 0.68 12.61
CA ALA A 132 12.72 -0.66 13.06
C ALA A 132 12.22 -0.67 14.52
N ALA A 133 12.88 0.05 15.42
CA ALA A 133 12.44 0.17 16.81
C ALA A 133 11.08 0.85 16.93
N ASN A 134 10.82 1.89 16.15
CA ASN A 134 9.55 2.61 16.16
C ASN A 134 8.42 1.81 15.49
N ALA A 135 8.70 1.15 14.35
CA ALA A 135 7.76 0.22 13.73
C ALA A 135 7.38 -0.92 14.70
N ARG A 136 8.35 -1.48 15.42
CA ARG A 136 8.11 -2.51 16.43
C ARG A 136 7.16 -2.04 17.53
N LYS A 137 7.32 -0.83 18.07
CA LYS A 137 6.40 -0.27 19.08
C LYS A 137 4.96 -0.19 18.58
N VAL A 138 4.76 0.20 17.31
CA VAL A 138 3.43 0.23 16.67
C VAL A 138 2.89 -1.19 16.49
N THR A 139 3.73 -2.12 16.06
CA THR A 139 3.37 -3.53 15.84
C THR A 139 2.94 -4.23 17.12
N GLU A 140 3.69 -4.03 18.21
CA GLU A 140 3.36 -4.58 19.55
C GLU A 140 2.00 -4.06 20.04
N TYR A 141 1.70 -2.78 19.83
CA TYR A 141 0.37 -2.23 20.14
C TYR A 141 -0.71 -2.85 19.24
N ALA A 142 -0.47 -2.92 17.93
CA ALA A 142 -1.41 -3.46 16.95
C ALA A 142 -1.76 -4.94 17.22
N GLU A 143 -0.78 -5.74 17.66
CA GLU A 143 -1.01 -7.13 18.06
C GLU A 143 -2.05 -7.23 19.18
N THR A 144 -2.01 -6.34 20.19
CA THR A 144 -3.01 -6.30 21.26
C THR A 144 -4.41 -5.97 20.75
N GLN A 145 -4.51 -5.32 19.56
CA GLN A 145 -5.76 -4.97 18.92
C GLN A 145 -6.23 -6.01 17.88
N GLY A 146 -5.44 -7.06 17.64
CA GLY A 146 -5.69 -8.10 16.64
C GLY A 146 -5.47 -7.62 15.20
N ILE A 147 -4.63 -6.60 15.01
CA ILE A 147 -4.27 -6.02 13.72
C ILE A 147 -2.82 -6.41 13.38
N LYS A 148 -2.58 -6.96 12.20
CA LYS A 148 -1.23 -7.16 11.67
C LYS A 148 -0.73 -5.87 11.02
N THR A 149 0.51 -5.49 11.27
CA THR A 149 1.12 -4.33 10.63
C THR A 149 2.10 -4.73 9.53
N CYS A 150 2.30 -3.85 8.57
CA CYS A 150 3.30 -4.01 7.53
C CYS A 150 3.79 -2.66 7.02
N THR A 151 4.95 -2.67 6.37
CA THR A 151 5.38 -1.58 5.49
C THR A 151 5.13 -1.96 4.04
N GLU A 152 5.18 -0.98 3.15
CA GLU A 152 5.16 -1.18 1.70
C GLU A 152 6.50 -0.79 1.11
N ASN A 153 6.88 -1.39 0.00
CA ASN A 153 7.96 -0.90 -0.86
C ASN A 153 7.53 0.40 -1.54
N HIS A 154 7.59 1.52 -0.80
CA HIS A 154 7.04 2.83 -1.19
C HIS A 154 7.94 3.99 -0.75
N GLY A 155 7.80 5.18 -1.41
CA GLY A 155 8.40 6.43 -0.96
C GLY A 155 9.88 6.61 -1.33
N TYR A 156 10.41 5.92 -2.33
CA TYR A 156 11.78 5.99 -2.87
C TYR A 156 12.91 5.56 -1.92
N ILE A 157 12.73 5.60 -0.61
CA ILE A 157 13.79 5.24 0.36
C ILE A 157 13.70 3.76 0.72
N ALA A 158 12.59 3.31 1.28
CA ALA A 158 12.30 1.90 1.53
C ALA A 158 11.53 1.31 0.33
N GLN A 159 12.13 1.33 -0.85
CA GLN A 159 11.46 1.04 -2.12
C GLN A 159 11.97 -0.25 -2.78
N ASP A 160 13.28 -0.47 -2.77
CA ASP A 160 13.87 -1.67 -3.36
C ASP A 160 13.76 -2.89 -2.44
N SER A 161 13.79 -4.08 -3.04
CA SER A 161 13.60 -5.34 -2.32
C SER A 161 14.63 -5.58 -1.23
N ASP A 162 15.87 -5.11 -1.40
CA ASP A 162 16.93 -5.24 -0.40
C ASP A 162 16.59 -4.45 0.88
N ARG A 163 16.20 -3.18 0.70
CA ARG A 163 15.91 -2.33 1.87
C ARG A 163 14.67 -2.77 2.62
N VAL A 164 13.59 -3.17 1.93
CA VAL A 164 12.39 -3.62 2.63
C VAL A 164 12.58 -4.98 3.30
N GLU A 165 13.34 -5.91 2.71
CA GLU A 165 13.71 -7.16 3.36
C GLU A 165 14.51 -6.91 4.64
N ARG A 166 15.52 -6.03 4.58
CA ARG A 166 16.31 -5.65 5.75
C ARG A 166 15.48 -4.97 6.82
N LEU A 167 14.51 -4.15 6.43
CA LEU A 167 13.60 -3.49 7.37
C LEU A 167 12.73 -4.52 8.11
N VAL A 168 12.09 -5.44 7.38
CA VAL A 168 11.25 -6.48 8.01
C VAL A 168 12.08 -7.32 8.98
N ASN A 169 13.29 -7.73 8.58
CA ASN A 169 14.19 -8.49 9.44
C ASN A 169 14.69 -7.68 10.64
N ALA A 170 14.87 -6.36 10.52
CA ALA A 170 15.28 -5.50 11.63
C ALA A 170 14.14 -5.26 12.64
N VAL A 171 12.88 -5.18 12.20
CA VAL A 171 11.71 -5.11 13.10
C VAL A 171 11.58 -6.41 13.90
N ALA A 172 11.86 -7.55 13.28
CA ALA A 172 11.95 -8.87 13.92
C ALA A 172 10.74 -9.20 14.81
N HIS A 173 9.51 -9.08 14.25
CA HIS A 173 8.28 -9.34 14.98
C HIS A 173 7.29 -10.12 14.10
N ASP A 174 6.68 -11.20 14.61
CA ASP A 174 5.81 -12.10 13.84
C ASP A 174 4.51 -11.41 13.37
N ASN A 175 4.09 -10.35 14.07
CA ASN A 175 2.94 -9.53 13.68
C ASN A 175 3.29 -8.40 12.69
N TYR A 176 4.51 -8.39 12.15
CA TYR A 176 4.98 -7.42 11.15
C TYR A 176 5.37 -8.11 9.85
N GLY A 177 5.03 -7.52 8.71
CA GLY A 177 5.38 -8.04 7.40
C GLY A 177 5.53 -6.97 6.34
N LEU A 178 5.33 -7.38 5.09
CA LEU A 178 5.40 -6.50 3.92
C LEU A 178 4.08 -6.50 3.17
N LEU A 179 3.61 -5.31 2.81
CA LEU A 179 2.71 -5.12 1.68
C LEU A 179 3.58 -5.07 0.43
N VAL A 180 3.43 -6.07 -0.43
CA VAL A 180 4.20 -6.18 -1.68
C VAL A 180 3.43 -5.45 -2.79
N ASP A 181 3.86 -4.25 -3.15
CA ASP A 181 3.38 -3.58 -4.36
C ASP A 181 4.25 -3.98 -5.56
N MET A 182 3.65 -4.63 -6.54
CA MET A 182 4.36 -5.15 -7.70
C MET A 182 4.91 -4.05 -8.61
N GLY A 183 4.21 -2.93 -8.72
CA GLY A 183 4.56 -1.81 -9.59
C GLY A 183 5.64 -0.91 -8.99
N ASN A 184 5.62 -0.70 -7.69
CA ASN A 184 6.50 0.24 -7.02
C ASN A 184 8.00 -0.12 -7.11
N PHE A 185 8.36 -1.37 -7.39
CA PHE A 185 9.75 -1.74 -7.65
C PHE A 185 10.33 -1.05 -8.88
N ILE A 186 9.50 -0.70 -9.88
CA ILE A 186 9.91 0.08 -11.04
C ILE A 186 10.47 1.45 -10.62
N CYS A 187 9.93 2.08 -9.57
CA CYS A 187 10.43 3.38 -9.10
C CYS A 187 11.89 3.31 -8.61
N ALA A 188 12.36 2.12 -8.23
CA ALA A 188 13.75 1.86 -7.84
C ALA A 188 14.59 1.26 -8.99
N ASP A 189 14.06 1.19 -10.21
CA ASP A 189 14.65 0.52 -11.38
C ASP A 189 14.94 -0.98 -11.15
N GLU A 190 14.18 -1.62 -10.28
CA GLU A 190 14.31 -3.04 -9.99
C GLU A 190 13.31 -3.85 -10.84
N ASN A 191 13.72 -5.02 -11.34
CA ASN A 191 12.80 -5.91 -12.03
C ASN A 191 11.73 -6.43 -11.07
N PRO A 192 10.43 -6.16 -11.30
CA PRO A 192 9.38 -6.52 -10.34
C PRO A 192 9.32 -8.01 -10.01
N ALA A 193 9.48 -8.91 -10.99
CA ALA A 193 9.43 -10.35 -10.73
C ALA A 193 10.61 -10.82 -9.86
N THR A 194 11.80 -10.26 -10.06
CA THR A 194 12.98 -10.54 -9.24
C THR A 194 12.77 -10.02 -7.81
N ALA A 195 12.31 -8.78 -7.69
CA ALA A 195 12.04 -8.16 -6.40
C ALA A 195 10.96 -8.92 -5.60
N VAL A 196 9.82 -9.21 -6.24
CA VAL A 196 8.74 -9.99 -5.62
C VAL A 196 9.24 -11.37 -5.18
N SER A 197 10.10 -12.04 -5.97
CA SER A 197 10.63 -13.36 -5.59
C SER A 197 11.47 -13.32 -4.31
N ARG A 198 12.15 -12.20 -4.05
CA ARG A 198 12.93 -11.98 -2.84
C ARG A 198 12.05 -11.73 -1.62
N VAL A 199 11.02 -10.93 -1.77
CA VAL A 199 10.22 -10.45 -0.63
C VAL A 199 8.93 -11.21 -0.39
N ALA A 200 8.51 -12.08 -1.31
CA ALA A 200 7.28 -12.86 -1.18
C ALA A 200 7.13 -13.63 0.15
N PRO A 201 8.20 -14.17 0.78
CA PRO A 201 8.08 -14.82 2.08
C PRO A 201 7.60 -13.90 3.22
N TYR A 202 7.71 -12.59 3.07
CA TYR A 202 7.30 -11.60 4.06
C TYR A 202 5.92 -10.99 3.77
N ALA A 203 5.28 -11.39 2.66
CA ALA A 203 4.02 -10.80 2.22
C ALA A 203 2.88 -11.10 3.20
N VAL A 204 2.24 -10.04 3.70
CA VAL A 204 1.01 -10.10 4.49
C VAL A 204 -0.14 -9.39 3.77
N HIS A 205 0.17 -8.62 2.75
CA HIS A 205 -0.75 -7.99 1.82
C HIS A 205 -0.06 -7.74 0.47
N ALA A 206 -0.82 -7.53 -0.60
CA ALA A 206 -0.25 -7.27 -1.91
C ALA A 206 -1.06 -6.23 -2.68
N HIS A 207 -0.35 -5.28 -3.33
CA HIS A 207 -0.91 -4.35 -4.31
C HIS A 207 -0.58 -4.79 -5.73
N ILE A 208 -1.57 -4.68 -6.59
CA ILE A 208 -1.43 -4.84 -8.03
C ILE A 208 -1.54 -3.46 -8.66
N LYS A 209 -0.40 -2.92 -9.01
CA LYS A 209 -0.23 -1.67 -9.74
C LYS A 209 0.52 -1.95 -11.03
N ASP A 210 0.14 -1.33 -12.12
CA ASP A 210 0.87 -1.44 -13.38
C ASP A 210 1.32 -0.08 -13.87
N MET A 211 2.50 -0.06 -14.48
CA MET A 211 3.18 1.17 -14.89
C MET A 211 3.80 0.99 -16.28
N ARG A 212 3.90 2.10 -17.02
CA ARG A 212 4.69 2.20 -18.24
C ARG A 212 5.97 2.95 -17.97
N VAL A 213 7.09 2.40 -18.44
CA VAL A 213 8.42 3.01 -18.32
C VAL A 213 8.88 3.56 -19.67
N ARG A 214 9.47 4.74 -19.64
CA ARG A 214 9.98 5.44 -20.83
C ARG A 214 11.35 6.04 -20.56
N PRO A 215 12.28 6.03 -21.53
CA PRO A 215 13.59 6.67 -21.37
C PRO A 215 13.48 8.19 -21.35
N GLU A 216 12.43 8.76 -21.97
CA GLU A 216 12.18 10.19 -22.07
C GLU A 216 10.80 10.54 -21.50
N PRO A 217 10.62 11.76 -20.96
CA PRO A 217 9.33 12.18 -20.43
C PRO A 217 8.30 12.34 -21.55
N THR A 218 7.04 12.05 -21.24
CA THR A 218 5.89 12.33 -22.10
C THR A 218 4.88 13.19 -21.35
N GLU A 219 3.81 13.60 -22.00
CA GLU A 219 2.76 14.39 -21.36
C GLU A 219 2.16 13.67 -20.13
N SER A 220 1.98 12.36 -20.21
CA SER A 220 1.43 11.51 -19.13
C SER A 220 2.47 10.89 -18.22
N CYS A 221 3.70 10.64 -18.68
CA CYS A 221 4.77 10.01 -17.90
C CYS A 221 5.85 11.05 -17.54
N LYS A 222 5.70 11.68 -16.37
CA LYS A 222 6.62 12.74 -15.86
C LYS A 222 7.31 12.35 -14.56
N SER A 223 6.82 11.35 -13.86
CA SER A 223 7.47 10.83 -12.66
C SER A 223 8.76 10.11 -13.05
N MET A 224 9.81 10.28 -12.27
CA MET A 224 11.14 9.77 -12.60
C MET A 224 11.51 8.63 -11.65
N THR A 225 12.04 7.55 -12.18
CA THR A 225 12.63 6.46 -11.40
C THR A 225 13.95 6.89 -10.75
N ARG A 226 14.46 6.09 -9.83
CA ARG A 226 15.75 6.36 -9.17
C ARG A 226 16.91 6.44 -10.17
N GLY A 227 16.89 5.66 -11.23
CA GLY A 227 17.91 5.62 -12.29
C GLY A 227 17.70 6.62 -13.42
N GLY A 228 16.62 7.42 -13.40
CA GLY A 228 16.39 8.49 -14.36
C GLY A 228 15.48 8.15 -15.54
N ASN A 229 14.86 6.98 -15.58
CA ASN A 229 13.76 6.70 -16.51
C ASN A 229 12.49 7.41 -16.05
N PHE A 230 11.51 7.55 -16.94
CA PHE A 230 10.21 8.15 -16.62
C PHE A 230 9.14 7.06 -16.56
N PHE A 231 8.15 7.25 -15.69
CA PHE A 231 7.04 6.32 -15.56
C PHE A 231 5.69 7.02 -15.34
N CYS A 232 4.64 6.29 -15.62
CA CYS A 232 3.27 6.62 -15.27
C CYS A 232 2.48 5.35 -15.00
N GLY A 233 1.42 5.47 -14.16
CA GLY A 233 0.47 4.40 -13.98
C GLY A 233 -0.30 4.10 -15.26
N THR A 234 -0.82 2.88 -15.36
CA THR A 234 -1.68 2.42 -16.45
C THR A 234 -2.65 1.35 -15.96
N VAL A 235 -3.55 0.92 -16.81
CA VAL A 235 -4.46 -0.20 -16.53
C VAL A 235 -3.65 -1.48 -16.27
N VAL A 236 -3.98 -2.19 -15.20
CA VAL A 236 -3.31 -3.45 -14.85
C VAL A 236 -3.40 -4.46 -16.00
N GLY A 237 -2.26 -4.96 -16.42
CA GLY A 237 -2.09 -5.88 -17.55
C GLY A 237 -1.81 -5.20 -18.90
N GLU A 238 -1.70 -3.87 -18.93
CA GLU A 238 -1.39 -3.09 -20.13
C GLU A 238 -0.04 -2.34 -20.04
N GLY A 239 0.66 -2.49 -18.93
CA GLY A 239 1.95 -1.87 -18.66
C GLY A 239 3.14 -2.80 -18.79
N ASP A 240 4.23 -2.41 -18.16
CA ASP A 240 5.52 -3.09 -18.21
C ASP A 240 5.76 -3.98 -16.96
N VAL A 241 4.82 -3.97 -15.97
CA VAL A 241 4.91 -4.86 -14.80
C VAL A 241 4.45 -6.27 -15.19
N PRO A 242 5.27 -7.31 -14.96
CA PRO A 242 4.90 -8.69 -15.27
C PRO A 242 3.92 -9.25 -14.21
N VAL A 243 2.73 -8.63 -14.09
CA VAL A 243 1.74 -8.87 -13.02
C VAL A 243 1.43 -10.36 -12.84
N LYS A 244 1.11 -11.08 -13.93
CA LYS A 244 0.82 -12.52 -13.85
C LYS A 244 1.99 -13.30 -13.25
N LYS A 245 3.22 -12.95 -13.60
CA LYS A 245 4.42 -13.59 -13.05
C LYS A 245 4.60 -13.30 -11.57
N CYS A 246 4.35 -12.07 -11.14
CA CYS A 246 4.40 -11.68 -9.73
C CYS A 246 3.35 -12.43 -8.91
N LEU A 247 2.13 -12.55 -9.40
CA LEU A 247 1.06 -13.35 -8.77
C LEU A 247 1.45 -14.84 -8.64
N GLN A 248 2.07 -15.42 -9.67
CA GLN A 248 2.59 -16.81 -9.60
C GLN A 248 3.65 -16.98 -8.50
N ILE A 249 4.55 -15.99 -8.35
CA ILE A 249 5.60 -16.01 -7.34
C ILE A 249 4.99 -15.93 -5.94
N LEU A 250 4.08 -14.99 -5.69
CA LEU A 250 3.38 -14.86 -4.42
C LEU A 250 2.63 -16.16 -4.06
N LYS A 251 1.90 -16.74 -5.00
CA LYS A 251 1.19 -18.01 -4.78
C LYS A 251 2.14 -19.15 -4.42
N ARG A 252 3.28 -19.28 -5.11
CA ARG A 252 4.31 -20.30 -4.80
C ARG A 252 4.95 -20.10 -3.44
N ALA A 253 5.06 -18.86 -2.95
CA ALA A 253 5.54 -18.54 -1.62
C ALA A 253 4.49 -18.79 -0.52
N GLY A 254 3.27 -19.22 -0.88
CA GLY A 254 2.19 -19.53 0.06
C GLY A 254 1.25 -18.36 0.34
N TYR A 255 1.40 -17.22 -0.35
CA TYR A 255 0.47 -16.11 -0.22
C TYR A 255 -0.85 -16.43 -0.96
N ASP A 256 -1.96 -16.43 -0.24
CA ASP A 256 -3.31 -16.75 -0.81
C ASP A 256 -4.41 -15.85 -0.20
N ASP A 257 -4.08 -14.64 0.18
CA ASP A 257 -4.99 -13.64 0.74
C ASP A 257 -5.41 -12.61 -0.33
N PHE A 258 -5.80 -11.42 0.06
CA PHE A 258 -6.25 -10.36 -0.85
C PHE A 258 -5.12 -9.76 -1.69
N VAL A 259 -5.43 -9.49 -2.95
CA VAL A 259 -4.62 -8.65 -3.83
C VAL A 259 -5.43 -7.40 -4.18
N SER A 260 -4.95 -6.23 -3.78
CA SER A 260 -5.63 -4.95 -3.98
C SER A 260 -5.21 -4.30 -5.28
N LEU A 261 -6.17 -4.02 -6.15
CA LEU A 261 -5.94 -3.19 -7.33
C LEU A 261 -5.71 -1.73 -6.89
N GLU A 262 -4.57 -1.16 -7.27
CA GLU A 262 -4.27 0.25 -7.10
C GLU A 262 -4.06 0.90 -8.48
N TYR A 263 -5.04 1.71 -8.91
CA TYR A 263 -5.03 2.36 -10.22
C TYR A 263 -4.53 3.80 -10.12
N GLU A 264 -3.56 4.14 -10.95
CA GLU A 264 -2.97 5.49 -11.04
C GLU A 264 -2.83 5.98 -12.50
N GLY A 265 -3.58 5.39 -13.42
CA GLY A 265 -3.51 5.74 -14.85
C GLY A 265 -4.17 7.09 -15.17
N PRO A 266 -3.87 7.65 -16.35
CA PRO A 266 -4.46 8.89 -16.84
C PRO A 266 -5.87 8.73 -17.42
N GLU A 267 -6.30 7.51 -17.72
CA GLU A 267 -7.63 7.21 -18.26
C GLU A 267 -8.70 7.45 -17.18
N ASP A 268 -9.98 7.45 -17.56
CA ASP A 268 -11.10 7.49 -16.60
C ASP A 268 -10.91 6.36 -15.57
N CYS A 269 -10.91 6.72 -14.28
CA CYS A 269 -10.55 5.74 -13.25
C CYS A 269 -11.56 4.59 -13.15
N ILE A 270 -12.84 4.82 -13.43
CA ILE A 270 -13.85 3.75 -13.38
C ILE A 270 -13.61 2.74 -14.51
N ASP A 271 -13.31 3.22 -15.73
CA ASP A 271 -12.94 2.35 -16.85
C ASP A 271 -11.63 1.60 -16.56
N GLY A 272 -10.60 2.32 -16.10
CA GLY A 272 -9.29 1.74 -15.77
C GLY A 272 -9.37 0.65 -14.70
N ILE A 273 -10.13 0.89 -13.64
CA ILE A 273 -10.38 -0.09 -12.57
C ILE A 273 -11.14 -1.31 -13.10
N ALA A 274 -12.19 -1.11 -13.91
CA ALA A 274 -13.01 -2.21 -14.46
C ALA A 274 -12.18 -3.12 -15.38
N ARG A 275 -11.38 -2.56 -16.28
CA ARG A 275 -10.46 -3.30 -17.16
C ARG A 275 -9.39 -4.01 -16.36
N GLY A 276 -8.80 -3.32 -15.38
CA GLY A 276 -7.80 -3.90 -14.47
C GLY A 276 -8.35 -5.11 -13.71
N LEU A 277 -9.57 -5.00 -13.16
CA LEU A 277 -10.22 -6.11 -12.47
C LEU A 277 -10.43 -7.32 -13.39
N ALA A 278 -10.88 -7.08 -14.64
CA ALA A 278 -11.07 -8.16 -15.62
C ALA A 278 -9.74 -8.87 -15.93
N ASN A 279 -8.66 -8.11 -16.11
CA ASN A 279 -7.32 -8.66 -16.35
C ASN A 279 -6.80 -9.45 -15.14
N ILE A 280 -6.97 -8.94 -13.92
CA ILE A 280 -6.55 -9.63 -12.69
C ILE A 280 -7.26 -10.97 -12.55
N ARG A 281 -8.59 -11.01 -12.74
CA ARG A 281 -9.37 -12.24 -12.67
C ARG A 281 -8.88 -13.28 -13.66
N ARG A 282 -8.66 -12.88 -14.93
CA ARG A 282 -8.08 -13.77 -15.94
C ARG A 282 -6.71 -14.30 -15.51
N PHE A 283 -5.83 -13.45 -14.97
CA PHE A 283 -4.52 -13.90 -14.50
C PHE A 283 -4.64 -14.90 -13.35
N LEU A 284 -5.57 -14.68 -12.41
CA LEU A 284 -5.78 -15.58 -11.28
C LEU A 284 -6.33 -16.95 -11.73
N GLU A 285 -7.26 -16.99 -12.71
CA GLU A 285 -7.74 -18.22 -13.32
C GLU A 285 -6.63 -19.04 -13.99
N GLU A 286 -5.64 -18.35 -14.58
CA GLU A 286 -4.51 -18.97 -15.25
C GLU A 286 -3.34 -19.34 -14.31
N LEU A 287 -3.47 -19.14 -12.98
CA LEU A 287 -2.45 -19.50 -11.98
C LEU A 287 -2.47 -20.99 -11.56
N ILE A 288 -3.24 -21.80 -12.21
CA ILE A 288 -3.43 -23.23 -11.87
C ILE A 288 -2.13 -24.02 -12.02
#